data_cea89d1bcdde241f1933bb20dd1ab044
#
_entry.id   cea89d1bcdde241f1933bb20dd1ab044
#
_cell.length_a   1.000
_cell.length_b   1.000
_cell.length_c   1.000
_cell.angle_alpha   90.00
_cell.angle_beta   90.00
_cell.angle_gamma   90.00
#
_symmetry.space_group_name_H-M   'P 1'
#
loop_
_entity.id
_entity.type
_entity.pdbx_description
1 polymer ?
#
loop_
_entity_poly.entity_id
_entity_poly.type
_entity_poly.pdbx_seq_one_letter_code
_entity_poly.pdbx_strand_id
1 'polypeptide(L)'
;IVGSWGAEHYANRKLFSWLRVQARNGVRICAVEMGAYILARAGLLAQRSATMHWSYLAGFQEQFPDVDVQEQLFTEDGPILCCSGATAGLDLMLYIIGGRHGQALAGEISDQIIHHPVRQAKDAQRKTLGRGIAKLPPDVQAAIEVIERNISEPVAVPEIAKTIGL
;
A
#
# COMPACT_ATOMS: atom_id res chain seq x y z
N ILE A 1 9.47 -1.04 11.90
CA ILE A 1 10.06 -2.21 11.22
C ILE A 1 9.97 -1.94 9.74
N VAL A 2 11.10 -1.93 9.08
CA VAL A 2 11.18 -1.85 7.63
C VAL A 2 11.56 -3.24 7.12
N GLY A 3 10.72 -3.83 6.27
CA GLY A 3 11.02 -5.06 5.56
C GLY A 3 11.17 -4.74 4.08
N SER A 4 12.06 -5.42 3.40
CA SER A 4 12.24 -5.37 1.95
C SER A 4 12.07 -6.77 1.37
N TRP A 5 12.40 -6.96 0.12
CA TRP A 5 12.29 -8.24 -0.57
C TRP A 5 12.99 -9.36 0.21
N GLY A 6 12.32 -10.51 0.35
CA GLY A 6 12.78 -11.62 1.17
C GLY A 6 12.26 -11.62 2.61
N ALA A 7 11.56 -10.55 3.05
CA ALA A 7 10.98 -10.51 4.39
C ALA A 7 9.91 -11.59 4.60
N GLU A 8 9.28 -12.07 3.53
CA GLU A 8 8.35 -13.20 3.52
C GLU A 8 9.00 -14.52 3.99
N HIS A 9 10.31 -14.62 3.90
CA HIS A 9 11.08 -15.79 4.38
C HIS A 9 11.77 -15.56 5.72
N TYR A 10 11.72 -14.31 6.23
CA TYR A 10 12.41 -13.97 7.46
C TYR A 10 11.78 -14.65 8.67
N ALA A 11 12.58 -15.43 9.40
CA ALA A 11 12.14 -16.19 10.58
C ALA A 11 13.13 -15.98 11.74
N ASN A 12 12.78 -15.11 12.69
CA ASN A 12 13.57 -14.85 13.88
C ASN A 12 12.69 -14.90 15.13
N ARG A 13 12.72 -16.04 15.84
CA ARG A 13 11.90 -16.26 17.03
C ARG A 13 12.15 -15.25 18.15
N LYS A 14 13.39 -14.77 18.31
CA LYS A 14 13.75 -13.78 19.32
C LYS A 14 13.09 -12.43 18.99
N LEU A 15 13.17 -12.00 17.74
CA LEU A 15 12.50 -10.78 17.28
C LEU A 15 10.99 -10.88 17.45
N PHE A 16 10.37 -11.97 17.03
CA PHE A 16 8.92 -12.15 17.17
C PHE A 16 8.46 -12.11 18.63
N SER A 17 9.23 -12.75 19.51
CA SER A 17 8.95 -12.71 20.97
C SER A 17 9.11 -11.31 21.53
N TRP A 18 10.15 -10.59 21.14
CA TRP A 18 10.38 -9.21 21.54
C TRP A 18 9.25 -8.28 21.05
N LEU A 19 8.81 -8.42 19.81
CA LEU A 19 7.69 -7.64 19.25
C LEU A 19 6.40 -7.85 20.03
N ARG A 20 6.08 -9.11 20.38
CA ARG A 20 4.92 -9.41 21.25
C ARG A 20 5.01 -8.77 22.62
N VAL A 21 6.21 -8.70 23.19
CA VAL A 21 6.43 -8.00 24.48
C VAL A 21 6.17 -6.50 24.30
N GLN A 22 6.73 -5.88 23.25
CA GLN A 22 6.52 -4.45 22.98
C GLN A 22 5.03 -4.13 22.75
N ALA A 23 4.33 -4.96 21.97
CA ALA A 23 2.89 -4.79 21.75
C ALA A 23 2.09 -4.86 23.06
N ARG A 24 2.39 -5.82 23.94
CA ARG A 24 1.75 -5.91 25.28
C ARG A 24 2.06 -4.71 26.17
N ASN A 25 3.21 -4.10 26.01
CA ASN A 25 3.61 -2.89 26.74
C ASN A 25 2.99 -1.60 26.14
N GLY A 26 2.10 -1.73 25.17
CA GLY A 26 1.42 -0.59 24.53
C GLY A 26 2.28 0.21 23.57
N VAL A 27 3.43 -0.32 23.13
CA VAL A 27 4.27 0.34 22.14
C VAL A 27 3.59 0.32 20.78
N ARG A 28 3.47 1.48 20.13
CA ARG A 28 3.02 1.56 18.75
C ARG A 28 4.07 0.96 17.81
N ILE A 29 3.66 0.06 16.94
CA ILE A 29 4.56 -0.64 16.02
C ILE A 29 4.15 -0.31 14.60
N CYS A 30 5.10 0.24 13.83
CA CYS A 30 4.91 0.52 12.41
C CYS A 30 5.63 -0.54 11.58
N ALA A 31 4.91 -1.17 10.66
CA ALA A 31 5.47 -2.02 9.61
C ALA A 31 5.48 -1.25 8.27
N VAL A 32 6.59 -1.21 7.61
CA VAL A 32 6.76 -0.50 6.34
C VAL A 32 7.14 -1.51 5.26
N GLU A 33 6.53 -1.38 4.08
CA GLU A 33 6.73 -2.24 2.91
C GLU A 33 6.41 -3.71 3.25
N MET A 34 7.39 -4.61 3.21
CA MET A 34 7.23 -6.02 3.56
C MET A 34 7.28 -6.29 5.08
N GLY A 35 7.39 -5.24 5.91
CA GLY A 35 7.44 -5.38 7.37
C GLY A 35 6.18 -6.03 7.97
N ALA A 36 5.04 -5.97 7.28
CA ALA A 36 3.81 -6.63 7.68
C ALA A 36 3.96 -8.17 7.77
N TYR A 37 4.79 -8.80 6.93
CA TYR A 37 5.11 -10.24 7.06
C TYR A 37 5.73 -10.58 8.42
N ILE A 38 6.60 -9.73 8.92
CA ILE A 38 7.25 -9.90 10.23
C ILE A 38 6.23 -9.83 11.35
N LEU A 39 5.29 -8.85 11.26
CA LEU A 39 4.23 -8.71 12.25
C LEU A 39 3.21 -9.86 12.19
N ALA A 40 2.81 -10.30 11.00
CA ALA A 40 1.92 -11.43 10.81
C ALA A 40 2.52 -12.72 11.40
N ARG A 41 3.79 -13.00 11.13
CA ARG A 41 4.52 -14.15 11.69
C ARG A 41 4.73 -14.04 13.21
N ALA A 42 4.78 -12.83 13.74
CA ALA A 42 4.78 -12.61 15.17
C ALA A 42 3.37 -12.80 15.80
N GLY A 43 2.32 -13.02 14.98
CA GLY A 43 0.93 -13.15 15.45
C GLY A 43 0.31 -11.84 15.89
N LEU A 44 0.79 -10.71 15.37
CA LEU A 44 0.34 -9.37 15.76
C LEU A 44 -0.72 -8.77 14.83
N LEU A 45 -1.01 -9.43 13.70
CA LEU A 45 -1.96 -8.94 12.70
C LEU A 45 -3.26 -9.78 12.61
N ALA A 46 -3.40 -10.85 13.38
CA ALA A 46 -4.63 -11.65 13.38
C ALA A 46 -5.85 -10.77 13.69
N GLN A 47 -6.88 -10.83 12.83
CA GLN A 47 -8.11 -10.04 12.90
C GLN A 47 -7.88 -8.52 12.89
N ARG A 48 -6.78 -8.05 12.29
CA ARG A 48 -6.46 -6.62 12.15
C ARG A 48 -6.34 -6.23 10.70
N SER A 49 -6.62 -4.96 10.42
CA SER A 49 -6.37 -4.42 9.10
C SER A 49 -4.87 -4.13 8.90
N ALA A 50 -4.38 -4.52 7.72
CA ALA A 50 -2.98 -4.32 7.35
C ALA A 50 -2.85 -4.00 5.86
N THR A 51 -1.75 -3.37 5.52
CA THR A 51 -1.33 -3.14 4.14
C THR A 51 0.17 -3.37 3.99
N MET A 52 0.59 -3.55 2.76
CA MET A 52 1.98 -3.60 2.33
C MET A 52 2.08 -3.21 0.87
N HIS A 53 3.25 -3.34 0.27
CA HIS A 53 3.41 -3.05 -1.16
C HIS A 53 2.43 -3.86 -2.01
N TRP A 54 1.74 -3.20 -2.94
CA TRP A 54 0.62 -3.76 -3.72
C TRP A 54 0.93 -5.09 -4.43
N SER A 55 2.18 -5.27 -4.91
CA SER A 55 2.57 -6.48 -5.62
C SER A 55 2.61 -7.74 -4.77
N TYR A 56 2.57 -7.61 -3.44
CA TYR A 56 2.62 -8.72 -2.50
C TYR A 56 1.30 -8.95 -1.75
N LEU A 57 0.29 -8.08 -1.92
CA LEU A 57 -0.98 -8.18 -1.19
C LEU A 57 -1.67 -9.53 -1.38
N ALA A 58 -1.74 -10.02 -2.62
CA ALA A 58 -2.41 -11.29 -2.93
C ALA A 58 -1.74 -12.47 -2.22
N GLY A 59 -0.42 -12.61 -2.34
CA GLY A 59 0.31 -13.69 -1.67
C GLY A 59 0.31 -13.56 -0.15
N PHE A 60 0.24 -12.34 0.39
CA PHE A 60 0.11 -12.12 1.81
C PHE A 60 -1.28 -12.54 2.32
N GLN A 61 -2.34 -12.17 1.61
CA GLN A 61 -3.71 -12.57 1.94
C GLN A 61 -3.90 -14.09 1.91
N GLU A 62 -3.28 -14.76 0.94
CA GLU A 62 -3.30 -16.22 0.84
C GLU A 62 -2.59 -16.87 2.03
N GLN A 63 -1.44 -16.33 2.43
CA GLN A 63 -0.63 -16.87 3.52
C GLN A 63 -1.21 -16.56 4.91
N PHE A 64 -1.92 -15.43 5.06
CA PHE A 64 -2.49 -14.96 6.32
C PHE A 64 -3.96 -14.59 6.14
N PRO A 65 -4.85 -15.59 5.96
CA PRO A 65 -6.28 -15.36 5.68
C PRO A 65 -7.03 -14.65 6.82
N ASP A 66 -6.49 -14.70 8.03
CA ASP A 66 -7.07 -14.03 9.20
C ASP A 66 -6.75 -12.53 9.27
N VAL A 67 -5.93 -11.99 8.36
CA VAL A 67 -5.61 -10.57 8.29
C VAL A 67 -6.56 -9.88 7.32
N ASP A 68 -7.12 -8.74 7.72
CA ASP A 68 -7.93 -7.88 6.85
C ASP A 68 -6.99 -7.04 5.96
N VAL A 69 -6.66 -7.56 4.78
CA VAL A 69 -5.70 -6.94 3.86
C VAL A 69 -6.36 -5.85 3.03
N GLN A 70 -5.81 -4.63 3.11
CA GLN A 70 -6.32 -3.43 2.46
C GLN A 70 -5.33 -2.89 1.43
N GLU A 71 -5.76 -2.62 0.18
CA GLU A 71 -4.95 -1.90 -0.82
C GLU A 71 -5.03 -0.38 -0.57
N GLN A 72 -4.35 0.07 0.49
CA GLN A 72 -4.27 1.48 0.90
C GLN A 72 -2.81 1.88 1.07
N LEU A 73 -2.52 3.18 1.17
CA LEU A 73 -1.15 3.64 1.42
C LEU A 73 -0.66 3.20 2.80
N PHE A 74 -1.51 3.34 3.81
CA PHE A 74 -1.23 2.85 5.15
C PHE A 74 -2.52 2.56 5.91
N THR A 75 -2.46 1.68 6.89
CA THR A 75 -3.53 1.33 7.82
C THR A 75 -3.10 1.65 9.25
N GLU A 76 -4.06 1.99 10.10
CA GLU A 76 -3.88 2.07 11.55
C GLU A 76 -4.98 1.23 12.22
N ASP A 77 -4.58 0.23 13.00
CA ASP A 77 -5.46 -0.62 13.76
C ASP A 77 -4.92 -0.73 15.20
N GLY A 78 -5.46 0.10 16.07
CA GLY A 78 -4.97 0.25 17.44
C GLY A 78 -3.50 0.68 17.48
N PRO A 79 -2.61 -0.10 18.14
CA PRO A 79 -1.20 0.26 18.23
C PRO A 79 -0.38 -0.15 16.99
N ILE A 80 -0.99 -0.84 16.04
CA ILE A 80 -0.29 -1.34 14.83
C ILE A 80 -0.59 -0.43 13.66
N LEU A 81 0.48 0.00 12.96
CA LEU A 81 0.39 0.71 11.70
C LEU A 81 1.11 -0.11 10.63
N CYS A 82 0.50 -0.24 9.47
CA CYS A 82 1.14 -0.85 8.30
C CYS A 82 1.15 0.14 7.14
N CYS A 83 2.23 0.15 6.37
CA CYS A 83 2.45 1.09 5.28
C CYS A 83 2.95 0.35 4.04
N SER A 84 2.47 0.75 2.88
CA SER A 84 2.84 0.17 1.59
C SER A 84 4.32 0.36 1.21
N GLY A 85 5.03 1.24 1.88
CA GLY A 85 6.44 1.49 1.61
C GLY A 85 6.69 2.63 0.62
N ALA A 86 7.92 2.75 0.14
CA ALA A 86 8.36 3.84 -0.72
C ALA A 86 7.97 5.22 -0.13
N THR A 87 7.45 6.12 -0.95
CA THR A 87 7.03 7.46 -0.50
C THR A 87 5.82 7.46 0.43
N ALA A 88 5.04 6.38 0.50
CA ALA A 88 3.95 6.28 1.47
C ALA A 88 4.44 6.26 2.93
N GLY A 89 5.72 5.89 3.16
CA GLY A 89 6.36 6.03 4.46
C GLY A 89 6.47 7.48 4.93
N LEU A 90 6.64 8.44 4.01
CA LEU A 90 6.64 9.86 4.31
C LEU A 90 5.23 10.32 4.73
N ASP A 91 4.20 9.90 3.97
CA ASP A 91 2.80 10.22 4.30
C ASP A 91 2.41 9.67 5.68
N LEU A 92 2.79 8.42 5.99
CA LEU A 92 2.57 7.84 7.31
C LEU A 92 3.27 8.63 8.42
N MET A 93 4.52 9.04 8.21
CA MET A 93 5.25 9.83 9.22
C MET A 93 4.63 11.21 9.42
N LEU A 94 4.23 11.89 8.35
CA LEU A 94 3.52 13.17 8.43
C LEU A 94 2.17 13.02 9.14
N TYR A 95 1.44 11.94 8.88
CA TYR A 95 0.22 11.59 9.61
C TYR A 95 0.47 11.43 11.13
N ILE A 96 1.50 10.68 11.52
CA ILE A 96 1.86 10.47 12.93
C ILE A 96 2.27 11.79 13.60
N ILE A 97 3.09 12.60 12.92
CA ILE A 97 3.55 13.90 13.42
C ILE A 97 2.37 14.86 13.56
N GLY A 98 1.52 14.94 12.55
CA GLY A 98 0.32 15.78 12.57
C GLY A 98 -0.62 15.43 13.72
N GLY A 99 -0.81 14.14 14.00
CA GLY A 99 -1.62 13.65 15.11
C GLY A 99 -1.03 13.93 16.51
N ARG A 100 0.31 14.00 16.63
CA ARG A 100 1.00 14.23 17.91
C ARG A 100 1.36 15.68 18.18
N HIS A 101 1.73 16.42 17.16
CA HIS A 101 2.34 17.74 17.27
C HIS A 101 1.57 18.84 16.52
N GLY A 102 0.47 18.47 15.86
CA GLY A 102 -0.37 19.38 15.10
C GLY A 102 -0.02 19.42 13.60
N GLN A 103 -1.04 19.73 12.81
CA GLN A 103 -0.95 19.75 11.34
C GLN A 103 -0.01 20.83 10.80
N ALA A 104 0.17 21.94 11.54
CA ALA A 104 1.08 23.00 11.15
C ALA A 104 2.51 22.48 11.04
N LEU A 105 3.01 21.77 12.06
CA LEU A 105 4.36 21.18 12.02
C LEU A 105 4.50 20.14 10.91
N ALA A 106 3.49 19.29 10.70
CA ALA A 106 3.51 18.32 9.61
C ALA A 106 3.57 19.01 8.23
N GLY A 107 2.87 20.15 8.08
CA GLY A 107 2.92 20.98 6.87
C GLY A 107 4.31 21.57 6.64
N GLU A 108 4.91 22.20 7.67
CA GLU A 108 6.27 22.75 7.59
C GLU A 108 7.30 21.67 7.21
N ILE A 109 7.18 20.46 7.78
CA ILE A 109 8.07 19.35 7.42
C ILE A 109 7.85 18.92 5.98
N SER A 110 6.59 18.82 5.53
CA SER A 110 6.25 18.49 4.14
C SER A 110 6.87 19.47 3.15
N ASP A 111 6.82 20.79 3.47
CA ASP A 111 7.45 21.85 2.68
C ASP A 111 8.97 21.66 2.61
N GLN A 112 9.62 21.39 3.76
CA GLN A 112 11.07 21.19 3.82
C GLN A 112 11.56 19.98 3.02
N ILE A 113 10.80 18.89 2.98
CA ILE A 113 11.17 17.69 2.22
C ILE A 113 10.60 17.69 0.78
N ILE A 114 9.94 18.77 0.38
CA ILE A 114 9.34 18.95 -0.96
C ILE A 114 8.40 17.78 -1.31
N HIS A 115 7.59 17.35 -0.33
CA HIS A 115 6.67 16.23 -0.50
C HIS A 115 5.21 16.72 -0.61
N HIS A 116 4.80 17.02 -1.84
CA HIS A 116 3.45 17.50 -2.17
C HIS A 116 2.84 16.75 -3.37
N PRO A 117 1.54 16.48 -3.34
CA PRO A 117 0.63 16.59 -2.19
C PRO A 117 0.85 15.48 -1.17
N VAL A 118 0.63 15.74 0.11
CA VAL A 118 0.58 14.72 1.16
C VAL A 118 -0.68 13.87 0.94
N ARG A 119 -0.49 12.56 0.82
CA ARG A 119 -1.57 11.61 0.54
C ARG A 119 -2.22 11.11 1.83
N GLN A 120 -3.46 10.67 1.73
CA GLN A 120 -4.23 10.15 2.85
C GLN A 120 -4.10 8.62 2.95
N ALA A 121 -4.37 8.07 4.13
CA ALA A 121 -4.31 6.63 4.39
C ALA A 121 -5.03 5.78 3.33
N LYS A 122 -6.24 6.20 2.97
CA LYS A 122 -7.13 5.48 2.04
C LYS A 122 -6.85 5.74 0.56
N ASP A 123 -5.83 6.53 0.23
CA ASP A 123 -5.46 6.74 -1.16
C ASP A 123 -4.91 5.43 -1.75
N ALA A 124 -5.20 5.23 -3.03
CA ALA A 124 -4.76 4.03 -3.73
C ALA A 124 -3.23 4.04 -3.91
N GLN A 125 -2.60 2.90 -3.71
CA GLN A 125 -1.16 2.72 -3.95
C GLN A 125 -0.79 2.93 -5.43
N ARG A 126 -1.69 2.54 -6.32
CA ARG A 126 -1.52 2.67 -7.77
C ARG A 126 -2.58 3.61 -8.33
N LYS A 127 -2.17 4.45 -9.25
CA LYS A 127 -3.12 5.05 -10.17
C LYS A 127 -3.47 3.95 -11.19
N THR A 128 -4.47 3.13 -10.90
CA THR A 128 -5.01 2.23 -11.90
C THR A 128 -5.55 3.09 -13.04
N LEU A 129 -5.22 2.72 -14.28
CA LEU A 129 -5.79 3.34 -15.48
C LEU A 129 -7.32 3.47 -15.34
N GLY A 130 -7.99 2.50 -14.69
CA GLY A 130 -9.43 2.49 -14.49
C GLY A 130 -10.04 3.70 -13.78
N ARG A 131 -9.35 4.37 -12.85
CA ARG A 131 -9.88 5.61 -12.23
C ARG A 131 -9.70 6.85 -13.11
N GLY A 132 -8.76 6.81 -14.06
CA GLY A 132 -8.56 7.87 -15.05
C GLY A 132 -9.37 7.63 -16.31
N ILE A 133 -9.62 6.38 -16.69
CA ILE A 133 -10.33 5.97 -17.91
C ILE A 133 -11.72 6.61 -17.98
N ALA A 134 -12.47 6.60 -16.89
CA ALA A 134 -13.81 7.21 -16.85
C ALA A 134 -13.85 8.73 -17.16
N LYS A 135 -12.70 9.40 -17.13
CA LYS A 135 -12.55 10.83 -17.48
C LYS A 135 -11.98 11.05 -18.88
N LEU A 136 -11.61 9.99 -19.58
CA LEU A 136 -11.08 10.05 -20.94
C LEU A 136 -12.24 10.12 -21.96
N PRO A 137 -12.00 10.60 -23.19
CA PRO A 137 -12.96 10.49 -24.26
C PRO A 137 -13.42 9.04 -24.48
N PRO A 138 -14.69 8.80 -24.87
CA PRO A 138 -15.23 7.46 -25.04
C PRO A 138 -14.39 6.54 -25.96
N ASP A 139 -13.87 7.10 -27.04
CA ASP A 139 -13.03 6.36 -28.00
C ASP A 139 -11.73 5.88 -27.35
N VAL A 140 -11.13 6.72 -26.50
CA VAL A 140 -9.90 6.34 -25.75
C VAL A 140 -10.23 5.26 -24.71
N GLN A 141 -11.39 5.34 -24.07
CA GLN A 141 -11.84 4.28 -23.15
C GLN A 141 -12.00 2.95 -23.88
N ALA A 142 -12.69 2.96 -25.01
CA ALA A 142 -12.89 1.76 -25.85
C ALA A 142 -11.54 1.19 -26.35
N ALA A 143 -10.60 2.04 -26.77
CA ALA A 143 -9.28 1.60 -27.20
C ALA A 143 -8.51 0.90 -26.05
N ILE A 144 -8.55 1.45 -24.85
CA ILE A 144 -7.92 0.85 -23.66
C ILE A 144 -8.53 -0.52 -23.36
N GLU A 145 -9.86 -0.67 -23.43
CA GLU A 145 -10.51 -1.97 -23.22
C GLU A 145 -10.08 -3.02 -24.25
N VAL A 146 -9.92 -2.63 -25.53
CA VAL A 146 -9.41 -3.53 -26.57
C VAL A 146 -7.99 -3.98 -26.26
N ILE A 147 -7.12 -3.06 -25.82
CA ILE A 147 -5.72 -3.35 -25.46
C ILE A 147 -5.67 -4.29 -24.24
N GLU A 148 -6.44 -4.03 -23.20
CA GLU A 148 -6.46 -4.84 -21.99
C GLU A 148 -6.94 -6.28 -22.22
N ARG A 149 -7.93 -6.45 -23.11
CA ARG A 149 -8.43 -7.79 -23.50
C ARG A 149 -7.41 -8.60 -24.31
N ASN A 150 -6.47 -7.92 -24.97
CA ASN A 150 -5.50 -8.54 -25.87
C ASN A 150 -4.05 -8.38 -25.40
N ILE A 151 -3.85 -8.28 -24.08
CA ILE A 151 -2.51 -8.05 -23.51
C ILE A 151 -1.53 -9.19 -23.84
N SER A 152 -2.03 -10.42 -23.95
CA SER A 152 -1.21 -11.61 -24.29
C SER A 152 -0.90 -11.73 -25.78
N GLU A 153 -1.73 -11.13 -26.63
CA GLU A 153 -1.59 -11.11 -28.09
C GLU A 153 -1.87 -9.68 -28.57
N PRO A 154 -0.85 -8.81 -28.59
CA PRO A 154 -1.05 -7.39 -28.89
C PRO A 154 -1.63 -7.15 -30.26
N VAL A 155 -2.69 -6.37 -30.33
CA VAL A 155 -3.41 -5.98 -31.54
C VAL A 155 -2.76 -4.71 -32.13
N ALA A 156 -2.63 -4.66 -33.45
CA ALA A 156 -2.05 -3.51 -34.14
C ALA A 156 -2.97 -2.28 -34.05
N VAL A 157 -2.39 -1.07 -34.01
CA VAL A 157 -3.15 0.19 -33.86
C VAL A 157 -4.27 0.35 -34.91
N PRO A 158 -4.08 0.02 -36.20
CA PRO A 158 -5.15 0.10 -37.20
C PRO A 158 -6.34 -0.82 -36.90
N GLU A 159 -6.10 -1.98 -36.29
CA GLU A 159 -7.16 -2.92 -35.90
C GLU A 159 -7.90 -2.44 -34.67
N ILE A 160 -7.19 -1.81 -33.72
CA ILE A 160 -7.82 -1.15 -32.58
C ILE A 160 -8.77 -0.06 -33.07
N ALA A 161 -8.29 0.83 -33.94
CA ALA A 161 -9.08 1.91 -34.53
C ALA A 161 -10.34 1.36 -35.21
N LYS A 162 -10.20 0.35 -36.07
CA LYS A 162 -11.33 -0.32 -36.73
C LYS A 162 -12.32 -0.93 -35.73
N THR A 163 -11.86 -1.53 -34.66
CA THR A 163 -12.69 -2.17 -33.64
C THR A 163 -13.55 -1.16 -32.87
N ILE A 164 -13.03 0.06 -32.66
CA ILE A 164 -13.74 1.13 -31.97
C ILE A 164 -14.49 2.08 -32.91
N GLY A 165 -14.49 1.81 -34.22
CA GLY A 165 -15.25 2.55 -35.22
C GLY A 165 -14.57 3.82 -35.75
N LEU A 166 -13.25 3.90 -35.70
CA LEU A 166 -12.40 4.96 -36.23
C LEU A 166 -11.69 4.51 -37.52
#